data_bae8245fed7588fe8cb94f5f90044c40
#
_entry.id   bae8245fed7588fe8cb94f5f90044c40
#
_cell.length_a   1.000
_cell.length_b   1.000
_cell.length_c   1.000
_cell.angle_alpha   90.00
_cell.angle_beta   90.00
_cell.angle_gamma   90.00
#
_symmetry.space_group_name_H-M   'P 1'
#
loop_
_entity.id
_entity.type
_entity.pdbx_description
1 polymer ?
#
loop_
_entity_poly.entity_id
_entity_poly.type
_entity_poly.pdbx_seq_one_letter_code
_entity_poly.pdbx_strand_id
1 'polypeptide(L)'
;LSSGRENPTSNAYNKHTECHACTGRADRALADVENSAETMTTLQRRHKSKRKPRKALRRLVEFKGIRRLSFRQYRDDIRELYDGPRGAVLALGSLISLHEPLIGHVLRARKFDVTGSRKILDVGSGAGQILGHLLKQTLPDTEFVAFDLSHQMLRRARARVKDRRPKYIAGDMMRMPFADGVFDCVTCGWVIEHLPDPRPGLREIGRVLRPGARALILATEDTVSGAFVSRTWRCRTYNRSELQHACDEAGLPWKAQLWFTPVHRFFKMGGILVEAIKQVE
;
A
#
# COMPACT_ATOMS: atom_id res chain seq x y z
N LEU A 1 25.18 -53.50 -45.32
CA LEU A 1 24.08 -52.99 -46.16
C LEU A 1 23.33 -51.93 -45.36
N SER A 2 23.77 -50.74 -45.46
CA SER A 2 23.35 -49.54 -46.22
C SER A 2 21.91 -49.12 -45.89
N SER A 3 21.77 -47.99 -45.35
CA SER A 3 21.47 -46.67 -45.92
C SER A 3 21.11 -45.77 -44.77
N GLY A 4 21.73 -44.79 -44.52
CA GLY A 4 21.84 -43.38 -44.78
C GLY A 4 20.52 -42.68 -45.02
N ARG A 5 20.10 -41.81 -44.05
CA ARG A 5 19.27 -40.64 -44.35
C ARG A 5 19.74 -39.48 -43.48
N GLU A 6 20.17 -38.50 -44.21
CA GLU A 6 20.61 -37.20 -43.74
C GLU A 6 19.47 -36.40 -43.09
N ASN A 7 19.86 -35.63 -42.12
CA ASN A 7 19.01 -34.66 -41.43
C ASN A 7 19.28 -33.27 -42.03
N PRO A 8 18.31 -32.53 -42.57
CA PRO A 8 18.56 -31.15 -42.92
C PRO A 8 18.21 -30.25 -41.74
N THR A 9 19.22 -29.61 -41.23
CA THR A 9 19.15 -28.40 -40.43
C THR A 9 18.46 -27.29 -41.22
N SER A 10 17.40 -26.72 -40.74
CA SER A 10 16.97 -25.37 -41.14
C SER A 10 16.60 -24.53 -39.95
N ASN A 11 17.47 -23.64 -39.77
CA ASN A 11 17.46 -22.37 -39.09
C ASN A 11 16.15 -21.58 -39.36
N ALA A 12 15.36 -21.32 -38.33
CA ALA A 12 14.28 -20.34 -38.37
C ALA A 12 13.97 -19.80 -36.94
N TYR A 13 14.94 -19.13 -36.36
CA TYR A 13 14.68 -18.21 -35.27
C TYR A 13 15.03 -16.81 -35.77
N ASN A 14 14.02 -16.05 -36.20
CA ASN A 14 13.93 -14.61 -36.04
C ASN A 14 12.68 -14.06 -36.72
N LYS A 15 11.63 -13.88 -35.97
CA LYS A 15 10.68 -12.77 -36.20
C LYS A 15 10.11 -12.36 -34.84
N HIS A 16 10.79 -11.42 -34.20
CA HIS A 16 10.18 -10.57 -33.20
C HIS A 16 9.07 -9.75 -33.88
N THR A 17 7.87 -10.20 -33.75
CA THR A 17 6.69 -9.37 -34.05
C THR A 17 6.43 -8.54 -32.81
N GLU A 18 7.03 -7.36 -32.76
CA GLU A 18 6.69 -6.36 -31.76
C GLU A 18 5.21 -6.02 -31.90
N CYS A 19 4.45 -6.32 -30.86
CA CYS A 19 3.03 -6.00 -30.80
C CYS A 19 2.89 -4.49 -30.50
N HIS A 20 2.82 -3.67 -31.56
CA HIS A 20 2.59 -2.22 -31.47
C HIS A 20 1.31 -1.84 -30.69
N ALA A 21 0.39 -2.75 -30.46
CA ALA A 21 -0.81 -2.51 -29.65
C ALA A 21 -0.52 -2.48 -28.14
N CYS A 22 0.54 -3.16 -27.67
CA CYS A 22 0.89 -3.19 -26.25
C CYS A 22 1.69 -1.95 -25.80
N THR A 23 2.52 -1.38 -26.68
CA THR A 23 3.30 -0.17 -26.37
C THR A 23 2.40 1.05 -26.26
N GLY A 24 1.45 1.24 -27.18
CA GLY A 24 0.54 2.38 -27.15
C GLY A 24 -0.42 2.43 -25.95
N ARG A 25 -0.67 1.29 -25.28
CA ARG A 25 -1.50 1.24 -24.07
C ARG A 25 -0.70 1.56 -22.81
N ALA A 26 0.57 1.18 -22.77
CA ALA A 26 1.48 1.52 -21.67
C ALA A 26 1.81 3.02 -21.66
N ASP A 27 2.04 3.60 -22.84
CA ASP A 27 2.34 5.03 -22.97
C ASP A 27 1.14 5.92 -22.66
N ARG A 28 -0.09 5.52 -23.01
CA ARG A 28 -1.31 6.25 -22.59
C ARG A 28 -1.54 6.18 -21.09
N ALA A 29 -1.33 5.03 -20.46
CA ALA A 29 -1.45 4.91 -19.01
C ALA A 29 -0.41 5.75 -18.26
N LEU A 30 0.80 5.92 -18.84
CA LEU A 30 1.84 6.80 -18.30
C LEU A 30 1.51 8.28 -18.49
N ALA A 31 0.95 8.68 -19.65
CA ALA A 31 0.52 10.05 -19.92
C ALA A 31 -0.66 10.45 -19.02
N ASP A 32 -1.60 9.53 -18.73
CA ASP A 32 -2.72 9.77 -17.82
C ASP A 32 -2.24 9.96 -16.36
N VAL A 33 -1.18 9.29 -15.96
CA VAL A 33 -0.56 9.45 -14.62
C VAL A 33 0.19 10.80 -14.54
N GLU A 34 0.87 11.22 -15.62
CA GLU A 34 1.54 12.53 -15.68
C GLU A 34 0.54 13.69 -15.67
N ASN A 35 -0.55 13.59 -16.43
CA ASN A 35 -1.65 14.54 -16.39
C ASN A 35 -2.36 14.60 -15.02
N SER A 36 -2.49 13.45 -14.35
CA SER A 36 -3.02 13.39 -12.99
C SER A 36 -2.14 14.12 -11.98
N ALA A 37 -0.80 14.07 -12.15
CA ALA A 37 0.15 14.80 -11.30
C ALA A 37 0.07 16.32 -11.49
N GLU A 38 -0.16 16.78 -12.72
CA GLU A 38 -0.37 18.22 -13.01
C GLU A 38 -1.74 18.70 -12.48
N THR A 39 -2.79 17.90 -12.62
CA THR A 39 -4.13 18.21 -12.11
C THR A 39 -4.15 18.27 -10.59
N MET A 40 -3.36 17.44 -9.88
CA MET A 40 -3.21 17.50 -8.42
C MET A 40 -2.58 18.82 -7.94
N THR A 41 -1.65 19.38 -8.70
CA THR A 41 -1.07 20.70 -8.37
C THR A 41 -2.14 21.81 -8.44
N THR A 42 -3.11 21.68 -9.32
CA THR A 42 -4.23 22.62 -9.51
C THR A 42 -5.34 22.40 -8.46
N LEU A 43 -5.63 21.15 -8.08
CA LEU A 43 -6.63 20.80 -7.05
C LEU A 43 -6.18 21.20 -5.64
N GLN A 44 -4.88 21.07 -5.32
CA GLN A 44 -4.33 21.59 -4.06
C GLN A 44 -4.46 23.12 -3.90
N ARG A 45 -4.57 23.86 -5.00
CA ARG A 45 -4.85 25.32 -4.99
C ARG A 45 -6.32 25.65 -4.75
N ARG A 46 -7.27 24.78 -5.09
CA ARG A 46 -8.73 25.10 -5.04
C ARG A 46 -9.41 24.79 -3.71
N HIS A 47 -8.91 23.89 -2.87
CA HIS A 47 -9.50 23.62 -1.55
C HIS A 47 -8.94 24.56 -0.46
N LYS A 48 -9.19 25.85 -0.59
CA LYS A 48 -9.05 26.83 0.51
C LYS A 48 -10.24 26.71 1.47
N SER A 49 -10.27 25.67 2.29
CA SER A 49 -11.19 25.56 3.44
C SER A 49 -10.78 26.51 4.56
N LYS A 50 -11.75 27.26 5.08
CA LYS A 50 -11.60 28.29 6.12
C LYS A 50 -11.35 27.68 7.53
N ARG A 51 -10.12 27.18 7.82
CA ARG A 51 -9.69 26.85 9.18
C ARG A 51 -8.31 27.46 9.45
N LYS A 52 -8.31 28.69 9.99
CA LYS A 52 -7.11 29.56 10.08
C LYS A 52 -6.04 29.22 11.14
N PRO A 53 -6.27 28.63 12.33
CA PRO A 53 -5.17 28.49 13.31
C PRO A 53 -4.22 27.31 13.04
N ARG A 54 -4.66 26.24 12.38
CA ARG A 54 -3.80 25.06 12.08
C ARG A 54 -2.74 25.29 10.99
N LYS A 55 -2.90 26.32 10.15
CA LYS A 55 -1.97 26.62 9.04
C LYS A 55 -0.64 27.20 9.51
N ALA A 56 -0.60 27.94 10.61
CA ALA A 56 0.63 28.56 11.11
C ALA A 56 1.58 27.50 11.70
N LEU A 57 1.06 26.55 12.50
CA LEU A 57 1.85 25.44 13.04
C LEU A 57 2.35 24.49 11.94
N ARG A 58 1.53 24.22 10.93
CA ARG A 58 1.95 23.42 9.78
C ARG A 58 3.09 24.07 9.01
N ARG A 59 3.08 25.40 8.80
CA ARG A 59 4.18 26.15 8.18
C ARG A 59 5.49 26.12 8.98
N LEU A 60 5.43 26.03 10.30
CA LEU A 60 6.61 25.88 11.16
C LEU A 60 7.29 24.51 10.99
N VAL A 61 6.52 23.48 10.65
CA VAL A 61 7.01 22.11 10.42
C VAL A 61 7.41 21.89 8.95
N GLU A 62 6.80 22.58 8.00
CA GLU A 62 7.11 22.52 6.56
C GLU A 62 8.27 23.47 6.22
N PHE A 63 9.51 23.11 6.58
CA PHE A 63 10.70 23.94 6.27
C PHE A 63 11.28 23.63 4.88
N LYS A 64 11.50 24.70 4.08
CA LYS A 64 12.36 24.93 2.89
C LYS A 64 12.67 23.75 1.96
N GLY A 65 12.27 23.92 0.72
CA GLY A 65 12.77 23.17 -0.44
C GLY A 65 11.83 22.06 -0.89
N ILE A 66 10.63 22.40 -1.38
CA ILE A 66 9.79 21.45 -2.12
C ILE A 66 10.52 21.15 -3.43
N ARG A 67 11.19 20.00 -3.49
CA ARG A 67 11.74 19.45 -4.71
C ARG A 67 10.63 18.66 -5.41
N ARG A 68 10.27 19.07 -6.63
CA ARG A 68 9.36 18.28 -7.47
C ARG A 68 10.15 17.08 -7.99
N LEU A 69 9.75 15.88 -7.59
CA LEU A 69 10.22 14.63 -8.14
C LEU A 69 9.12 14.06 -9.03
N SER A 70 9.48 13.44 -10.15
CA SER A 70 8.55 12.56 -10.86
C SER A 70 8.20 11.38 -9.96
N PHE A 71 7.03 10.77 -10.17
CA PHE A 71 6.62 9.61 -9.34
C PHE A 71 7.61 8.45 -9.45
N ARG A 72 8.20 8.24 -10.62
CA ARG A 72 9.24 7.22 -10.83
C ARG A 72 10.46 7.49 -9.94
N GLN A 73 11.00 8.71 -9.96
CA GLN A 73 12.12 9.11 -9.10
C GLN A 73 11.77 8.98 -7.61
N TYR A 74 10.58 9.43 -7.22
CA TYR A 74 10.12 9.31 -5.84
C TYR A 74 10.04 7.84 -5.40
N ARG A 75 9.49 6.97 -6.23
CA ARG A 75 9.38 5.52 -5.96
C ARG A 75 10.75 4.87 -5.81
N ASP A 76 11.70 5.23 -6.67
CA ASP A 76 13.06 4.71 -6.65
C ASP A 76 13.81 5.22 -5.40
N ASP A 77 13.65 6.51 -5.04
CA ASP A 77 14.17 7.10 -3.79
C ASP A 77 13.59 6.41 -2.54
N ILE A 78 12.28 6.12 -2.53
CA ILE A 78 11.62 5.42 -1.42
C ILE A 78 12.12 3.99 -1.33
N ARG A 79 12.24 3.29 -2.45
CA ARG A 79 12.79 1.93 -2.47
C ARG A 79 14.22 1.90 -1.93
N GLU A 80 15.07 2.80 -2.37
CA GLU A 80 16.45 2.92 -1.88
C GLU A 80 16.51 3.26 -0.39
N LEU A 81 15.61 4.13 0.10
CA LEU A 81 15.49 4.48 1.51
C LEU A 81 15.18 3.24 2.36
N TYR A 82 14.27 2.37 1.90
CA TYR A 82 13.86 1.17 2.64
C TYR A 82 14.84 0.01 2.45
N ASP A 83 15.49 -0.12 1.31
CA ASP A 83 16.49 -1.17 1.05
C ASP A 83 17.82 -0.89 1.77
N GLY A 84 18.15 0.37 2.04
CA GLY A 84 19.39 0.78 2.68
C GLY A 84 19.44 0.60 4.21
N PRO A 85 20.58 0.96 4.86
CA PRO A 85 20.73 0.94 6.31
C PRO A 85 19.71 1.83 7.03
N ARG A 86 19.30 2.92 6.39
CA ARG A 86 18.26 3.83 6.89
C ARG A 86 16.92 3.11 7.05
N GLY A 87 16.57 2.17 6.16
CA GLY A 87 15.36 1.36 6.28
C GLY A 87 15.34 0.48 7.54
N ALA A 88 16.50 0.02 8.01
CA ALA A 88 16.61 -0.69 9.29
C ALA A 88 16.32 0.25 10.48
N VAL A 89 16.85 1.48 10.44
CA VAL A 89 16.59 2.51 11.47
C VAL A 89 15.10 2.91 11.46
N LEU A 90 14.51 3.04 10.28
CA LEU A 90 13.08 3.34 10.14
C LEU A 90 12.20 2.18 10.68
N ALA A 91 12.55 0.92 10.38
CA ALA A 91 11.87 -0.23 10.95
C ALA A 91 11.95 -0.25 12.48
N LEU A 92 13.10 0.13 13.06
CA LEU A 92 13.25 0.32 14.51
C LEU A 92 12.42 1.52 15.01
N GLY A 93 12.38 2.62 14.27
CA GLY A 93 11.56 3.80 14.58
C GLY A 93 10.06 3.48 14.63
N SER A 94 9.57 2.57 13.77
CA SER A 94 8.17 2.12 13.81
C SER A 94 7.84 1.31 15.07
N LEU A 95 8.80 0.63 15.68
CA LEU A 95 8.64 -0.02 16.98
C LEU A 95 8.49 1.01 18.10
N ILE A 96 9.33 2.05 18.07
CA ILE A 96 9.33 3.13 19.06
C ILE A 96 8.05 3.98 18.96
N SER A 97 7.47 4.13 17.77
CA SER A 97 6.26 4.91 17.52
C SER A 97 4.97 4.31 18.11
N LEU A 98 5.04 3.16 18.77
CA LEU A 98 3.91 2.43 19.37
C LEU A 98 2.81 1.99 18.36
N HIS A 99 2.97 2.23 17.07
CA HIS A 99 1.96 1.85 16.07
C HIS A 99 1.78 0.32 16.00
N GLU A 100 2.85 -0.45 16.13
CA GLU A 100 2.79 -1.90 16.10
C GLU A 100 2.00 -2.50 17.27
N PRO A 101 2.27 -2.18 18.55
CA PRO A 101 1.46 -2.68 19.65
C PRO A 101 0.01 -2.19 19.59
N LEU A 102 -0.24 -0.99 19.05
CA LEU A 102 -1.59 -0.46 18.87
C LEU A 102 -2.39 -1.25 17.83
N ILE A 103 -1.81 -1.56 16.65
CA ILE A 103 -2.49 -2.42 15.67
C ILE A 103 -2.68 -3.83 16.21
N GLY A 104 -1.71 -4.34 16.94
CA GLY A 104 -1.84 -5.62 17.64
C GLY A 104 -2.99 -5.64 18.64
N HIS A 105 -3.25 -4.53 19.33
CA HIS A 105 -4.43 -4.37 20.18
C HIS A 105 -5.73 -4.40 19.38
N VAL A 106 -5.81 -3.69 18.24
CA VAL A 106 -7.00 -3.68 17.36
C VAL A 106 -7.37 -5.10 16.91
N LEU A 107 -6.37 -5.88 16.48
CA LEU A 107 -6.58 -7.26 16.02
C LEU A 107 -6.95 -8.20 17.18
N ARG A 108 -6.25 -8.16 18.32
CA ARG A 108 -6.57 -8.98 19.51
C ARG A 108 -7.95 -8.66 20.07
N ALA A 109 -8.34 -7.39 20.10
CA ALA A 109 -9.66 -6.95 20.54
C ALA A 109 -10.77 -7.20 19.49
N ARG A 110 -10.44 -7.86 18.38
CA ARG A 110 -11.35 -8.15 17.26
C ARG A 110 -12.12 -6.95 16.74
N LYS A 111 -11.54 -5.74 16.87
CA LYS A 111 -12.11 -4.55 16.25
C LYS A 111 -12.08 -4.63 14.74
N PHE A 112 -11.12 -5.38 14.21
CA PHE A 112 -11.07 -5.90 12.85
C PHE A 112 -10.82 -7.40 12.96
N ASP A 113 -11.86 -8.19 12.73
CA ASP A 113 -11.80 -9.64 12.94
C ASP A 113 -11.29 -10.34 11.67
N VAL A 114 -10.21 -11.10 11.80
CA VAL A 114 -9.57 -11.86 10.71
C VAL A 114 -9.68 -13.38 10.92
N THR A 115 -10.32 -13.82 12.00
CA THR A 115 -10.32 -15.25 12.42
C THR A 115 -10.94 -16.18 11.39
N GLY A 116 -11.94 -15.72 10.64
CA GLY A 116 -12.61 -16.51 9.59
C GLY A 116 -11.97 -16.41 8.20
N SER A 117 -10.89 -15.66 8.05
CA SER A 117 -10.23 -15.48 6.76
C SER A 117 -9.37 -16.69 6.42
N ARG A 118 -9.51 -17.21 5.19
CA ARG A 118 -8.70 -18.32 4.68
C ARG A 118 -7.48 -17.85 3.90
N LYS A 119 -7.57 -16.68 3.26
CA LYS A 119 -6.48 -16.14 2.44
C LYS A 119 -6.36 -14.63 2.62
N ILE A 120 -5.26 -14.22 3.21
CA ILE A 120 -5.00 -12.82 3.59
C ILE A 120 -3.83 -12.27 2.80
N LEU A 121 -4.00 -11.05 2.27
CA LEU A 121 -2.93 -10.25 1.64
C LEU A 121 -2.57 -9.09 2.56
N ASP A 122 -1.30 -8.98 2.91
CA ASP A 122 -0.73 -7.84 3.63
C ASP A 122 0.06 -6.98 2.65
N VAL A 123 -0.55 -5.87 2.19
CA VAL A 123 0.01 -4.94 1.22
C VAL A 123 0.89 -3.93 1.94
N GLY A 124 2.13 -3.79 1.45
CA GLY A 124 3.15 -3.00 2.14
C GLY A 124 3.54 -3.63 3.47
N SER A 125 3.77 -4.93 3.46
CA SER A 125 4.07 -5.73 4.66
C SER A 125 5.30 -5.24 5.41
N GLY A 126 6.18 -4.47 4.76
CA GLY A 126 7.37 -3.91 5.36
C GLY A 126 8.22 -4.98 6.04
N ALA A 127 8.62 -4.72 7.29
CA ALA A 127 9.34 -5.69 8.12
C ALA A 127 8.41 -6.66 8.86
N GLY A 128 7.14 -6.80 8.46
CA GLY A 128 6.21 -7.80 8.96
C GLY A 128 5.53 -7.46 10.30
N GLN A 129 5.37 -6.18 10.61
CA GLN A 129 4.75 -5.75 11.87
C GLN A 129 3.29 -6.18 11.96
N ILE A 130 2.47 -5.82 10.97
CA ILE A 130 1.05 -6.21 10.90
C ILE A 130 0.95 -7.71 10.69
N LEU A 131 1.71 -8.27 9.76
CA LEU A 131 1.76 -9.69 9.45
C LEU A 131 1.95 -10.56 10.68
N GLY A 132 2.89 -10.19 11.56
CA GLY A 132 3.15 -10.95 12.80
C GLY A 132 1.95 -10.98 13.76
N HIS A 133 1.11 -9.97 13.75
CA HIS A 133 -0.13 -9.95 14.52
C HIS A 133 -1.26 -10.74 13.85
N LEU A 134 -1.38 -10.65 12.51
CA LEU A 134 -2.37 -11.41 11.73
C LEU A 134 -2.17 -12.92 11.93
N LEU A 135 -0.93 -13.40 11.83
CA LEU A 135 -0.57 -14.81 11.99
C LEU A 135 -0.99 -15.40 13.34
N LYS A 136 -0.99 -14.56 14.39
CA LYS A 136 -1.39 -14.98 15.76
C LYS A 136 -2.91 -15.00 15.96
N GLN A 137 -3.68 -14.37 15.06
CA GLN A 137 -5.14 -14.23 15.21
C GLN A 137 -5.91 -15.11 14.22
N THR A 138 -5.22 -15.90 13.41
CA THR A 138 -5.83 -16.72 12.36
C THR A 138 -5.56 -18.20 12.58
N LEU A 139 -6.31 -19.03 11.88
CA LEU A 139 -6.17 -20.48 11.92
C LEU A 139 -4.83 -20.94 11.30
N PRO A 140 -4.32 -22.13 11.68
CA PRO A 140 -3.05 -22.65 11.16
C PRO A 140 -3.04 -22.87 9.65
N ASP A 141 -4.18 -23.12 9.02
CA ASP A 141 -4.37 -23.35 7.59
C ASP A 141 -4.62 -22.07 6.78
N THR A 142 -4.68 -20.90 7.44
CA THR A 142 -4.81 -19.62 6.75
C THR A 142 -3.59 -19.36 5.88
N GLU A 143 -3.82 -19.10 4.58
CA GLU A 143 -2.80 -18.69 3.63
C GLU A 143 -2.50 -17.19 3.76
N PHE A 144 -1.22 -16.84 3.65
CA PHE A 144 -0.77 -15.45 3.69
C PHE A 144 0.09 -15.10 2.48
N VAL A 145 -0.12 -13.89 1.98
CA VAL A 145 0.80 -13.22 1.06
C VAL A 145 1.28 -11.93 1.71
N ALA A 146 2.57 -11.84 1.96
CA ALA A 146 3.25 -10.60 2.31
C ALA A 146 3.75 -9.93 1.03
N PHE A 147 3.19 -8.77 0.72
CA PHE A 147 3.47 -8.05 -0.52
C PHE A 147 4.06 -6.68 -0.23
N ASP A 148 5.20 -6.36 -0.84
CA ASP A 148 5.89 -5.08 -0.63
C ASP A 148 6.68 -4.69 -1.88
N LEU A 149 6.92 -3.40 -2.08
CA LEU A 149 7.76 -2.89 -3.15
C LEU A 149 9.24 -3.27 -2.92
N SER A 150 9.68 -3.32 -1.66
CA SER A 150 11.05 -3.57 -1.24
C SER A 150 11.28 -5.06 -0.96
N HIS A 151 12.10 -5.69 -1.79
CA HIS A 151 12.55 -7.06 -1.56
C HIS A 151 13.31 -7.21 -0.22
N GLN A 152 14.09 -6.20 0.19
CA GLN A 152 14.81 -6.21 1.45
C GLN A 152 13.90 -6.16 2.67
N MET A 153 12.80 -5.40 2.58
CA MET A 153 11.80 -5.37 3.66
C MET A 153 11.14 -6.74 3.83
N LEU A 154 10.82 -7.42 2.73
CA LEU A 154 10.29 -8.79 2.78
C LEU A 154 11.28 -9.80 3.37
N ARG A 155 12.59 -9.65 3.10
CA ARG A 155 13.63 -10.48 3.77
C ARG A 155 13.64 -10.25 5.28
N ARG A 156 13.54 -8.98 5.72
CA ARG A 156 13.43 -8.64 7.15
C ARG A 156 12.15 -9.20 7.77
N ALA A 157 11.02 -9.09 7.07
CA ALA A 157 9.74 -9.68 7.49
C ALA A 157 9.86 -11.19 7.71
N ARG A 158 10.43 -11.91 6.73
CA ARG A 158 10.65 -13.35 6.81
C ARG A 158 11.55 -13.74 8.00
N ALA A 159 12.62 -12.99 8.21
CA ALA A 159 13.55 -13.24 9.34
C ALA A 159 12.89 -12.97 10.71
N ARG A 160 12.02 -11.94 10.78
CA ARG A 160 11.34 -11.53 11.99
C ARG A 160 10.19 -12.48 12.38
N VAL A 161 9.32 -12.78 11.42
CA VAL A 161 8.06 -13.48 11.65
C VAL A 161 8.28 -14.95 12.02
N LYS A 162 9.29 -15.60 11.41
CA LYS A 162 9.65 -17.01 11.64
C LYS A 162 8.49 -18.00 11.49
N ASP A 163 7.49 -17.66 10.66
CA ASP A 163 6.34 -18.50 10.31
C ASP A 163 6.48 -18.96 8.85
N ARG A 164 6.08 -20.19 8.54
CA ARG A 164 6.22 -20.78 7.21
C ARG A 164 5.03 -20.52 6.29
N ARG A 165 3.91 -20.04 6.81
CA ARG A 165 2.68 -19.80 6.04
C ARG A 165 2.81 -18.66 5.01
N PRO A 166 3.47 -17.52 5.31
CA PRO A 166 3.50 -16.42 4.36
C PRO A 166 4.35 -16.70 3.11
N LYS A 167 3.77 -16.41 1.97
CA LYS A 167 4.48 -16.25 0.69
C LYS A 167 4.90 -14.79 0.57
N TYR A 168 6.17 -14.52 0.25
CA TYR A 168 6.73 -13.19 0.17
C TYR A 168 6.90 -12.81 -1.29
N ILE A 169 6.19 -11.78 -1.75
CA ILE A 169 6.16 -11.38 -3.16
C ILE A 169 6.48 -9.88 -3.25
N ALA A 170 7.55 -9.55 -4.00
CA ALA A 170 7.90 -8.16 -4.26
C ALA A 170 7.16 -7.63 -5.49
N GLY A 171 6.57 -6.43 -5.37
CA GLY A 171 5.84 -5.82 -6.47
C GLY A 171 5.24 -4.46 -6.13
N ASP A 172 4.65 -3.82 -7.14
CA ASP A 172 3.98 -2.53 -7.03
C ASP A 172 2.49 -2.73 -6.74
N MET A 173 1.98 -2.08 -5.67
CA MET A 173 0.58 -2.18 -5.29
C MET A 173 -0.38 -1.59 -6.32
N MET A 174 0.09 -0.74 -7.24
CA MET A 174 -0.74 -0.23 -8.33
C MET A 174 -0.97 -1.25 -9.45
N ARG A 175 -0.25 -2.38 -9.43
CA ARG A 175 -0.37 -3.47 -10.39
C ARG A 175 0.01 -4.79 -9.73
N MET A 176 -0.89 -5.32 -8.92
CA MET A 176 -0.62 -6.54 -8.17
C MET A 176 -0.76 -7.79 -9.06
N PRO A 177 0.20 -8.77 -8.99
CA PRO A 177 0.21 -9.95 -9.84
C PRO A 177 -0.73 -11.05 -9.32
N PHE A 178 -1.94 -10.69 -8.94
CA PHE A 178 -2.96 -11.61 -8.43
C PHE A 178 -4.20 -11.55 -9.30
N ALA A 179 -4.91 -12.67 -9.39
CA ALA A 179 -6.23 -12.72 -10.04
C ALA A 179 -7.27 -11.92 -9.22
N ASP A 180 -8.39 -11.59 -9.88
CA ASP A 180 -9.51 -10.92 -9.25
C ASP A 180 -10.17 -11.83 -8.21
N GLY A 181 -10.61 -11.26 -7.10
CA GLY A 181 -11.41 -11.96 -6.12
C GLY A 181 -10.70 -13.14 -5.43
N VAL A 182 -9.39 -13.06 -5.20
CA VAL A 182 -8.60 -14.16 -4.62
C VAL A 182 -8.55 -14.12 -3.10
N PHE A 183 -8.64 -12.92 -2.49
CA PHE A 183 -8.41 -12.75 -1.05
C PHE A 183 -9.71 -12.50 -0.29
N ASP A 184 -9.79 -13.10 0.91
CA ASP A 184 -10.90 -12.90 1.86
C ASP A 184 -10.69 -11.65 2.71
N CYS A 185 -9.43 -11.22 2.86
CA CYS A 185 -9.03 -10.08 3.65
C CYS A 185 -7.78 -9.44 3.06
N VAL A 186 -7.73 -8.10 3.05
CA VAL A 186 -6.54 -7.33 2.73
C VAL A 186 -6.23 -6.39 3.88
N THR A 187 -4.95 -6.31 4.28
CA THR A 187 -4.44 -5.25 5.14
C THR A 187 -3.52 -4.34 4.34
N CYS A 188 -3.63 -3.03 4.55
CA CYS A 188 -2.80 -2.02 3.90
C CYS A 188 -2.47 -0.94 4.93
N GLY A 189 -1.30 -1.04 5.54
CA GLY A 189 -0.89 -0.15 6.63
C GLY A 189 0.19 0.83 6.22
N TRP A 190 -0.14 2.14 6.19
CA TRP A 190 0.80 3.25 5.91
C TRP A 190 1.53 3.12 4.57
N VAL A 191 0.85 2.65 3.54
CA VAL A 191 1.41 2.43 2.19
C VAL A 191 0.85 3.40 1.18
N ILE A 192 -0.47 3.62 1.20
CA ILE A 192 -1.16 4.47 0.20
C ILE A 192 -0.65 5.91 0.22
N GLU A 193 -0.08 6.35 1.33
CA GLU A 193 0.53 7.66 1.49
C GLU A 193 1.82 7.86 0.70
N HIS A 194 2.40 6.79 0.17
CA HIS A 194 3.52 6.80 -0.76
C HIS A 194 3.08 6.90 -2.22
N LEU A 195 1.79 6.84 -2.50
CA LEU A 195 1.24 7.03 -3.84
C LEU A 195 0.90 8.51 -4.08
N PRO A 196 1.14 9.05 -5.27
CA PRO A 196 0.71 10.41 -5.64
C PRO A 196 -0.81 10.50 -5.67
N ASP A 197 -1.48 9.45 -6.14
CA ASP A 197 -2.92 9.23 -6.12
C ASP A 197 -3.19 7.85 -5.48
N PRO A 198 -4.01 7.76 -4.43
CA PRO A 198 -4.32 6.49 -3.78
C PRO A 198 -5.25 5.58 -4.61
N ARG A 199 -6.03 6.17 -5.54
CA ARG A 199 -7.09 5.46 -6.28
C ARG A 199 -6.60 4.23 -7.06
N PRO A 200 -5.48 4.27 -7.82
CA PRO A 200 -5.00 3.06 -8.51
C PRO A 200 -4.68 1.91 -7.55
N GLY A 201 -4.01 2.20 -6.42
CA GLY A 201 -3.72 1.18 -5.42
C GLY A 201 -4.98 0.66 -4.71
N LEU A 202 -5.93 1.54 -4.40
CA LEU A 202 -7.22 1.15 -3.82
C LEU A 202 -8.06 0.29 -4.77
N ARG A 203 -8.08 0.61 -6.08
CA ARG A 203 -8.74 -0.22 -7.11
C ARG A 203 -8.13 -1.61 -7.18
N GLU A 204 -6.81 -1.72 -7.11
CA GLU A 204 -6.12 -3.02 -7.07
C GLU A 204 -6.48 -3.81 -5.80
N ILE A 205 -6.56 -3.16 -4.63
CA ILE A 205 -7.07 -3.79 -3.40
C ILE A 205 -8.49 -4.29 -3.62
N GLY A 206 -9.37 -3.45 -4.18
CA GLY A 206 -10.74 -3.84 -4.51
C GLY A 206 -10.81 -5.00 -5.50
N ARG A 207 -9.97 -4.99 -6.55
CA ARG A 207 -9.93 -6.02 -7.57
C ARG A 207 -9.57 -7.39 -6.99
N VAL A 208 -8.55 -7.46 -6.16
CA VAL A 208 -8.07 -8.73 -5.61
C VAL A 208 -8.91 -9.29 -4.47
N LEU A 209 -9.74 -8.45 -3.83
CA LEU A 209 -10.71 -8.87 -2.82
C LEU A 209 -11.91 -9.58 -3.45
N ARG A 210 -12.39 -10.61 -2.79
CA ARG A 210 -13.70 -11.24 -3.11
C ARG A 210 -14.84 -10.25 -2.85
N PRO A 211 -15.95 -10.34 -3.58
CA PRO A 211 -17.16 -9.60 -3.23
C PRO A 211 -17.54 -9.82 -1.76
N GLY A 212 -17.86 -8.75 -1.03
CA GLY A 212 -18.17 -8.78 0.40
C GLY A 212 -16.97 -8.96 1.34
N ALA A 213 -15.77 -9.18 0.81
CA ALA A 213 -14.55 -9.29 1.61
C ALA A 213 -14.08 -7.92 2.13
N ARG A 214 -13.23 -7.95 3.16
CA ARG A 214 -12.88 -6.77 3.95
C ARG A 214 -11.43 -6.31 3.74
N ALA A 215 -11.24 -4.99 3.78
CA ALA A 215 -9.93 -4.37 3.84
C ALA A 215 -9.75 -3.58 5.14
N LEU A 216 -8.58 -3.71 5.76
CA LEU A 216 -8.11 -2.82 6.82
C LEU A 216 -7.12 -1.83 6.20
N ILE A 217 -7.46 -0.55 6.20
CA ILE A 217 -6.64 0.51 5.62
C ILE A 217 -6.21 1.47 6.72
N LEU A 218 -4.90 1.70 6.79
CA LEU A 218 -4.31 2.68 7.70
C LEU A 218 -3.56 3.74 6.89
N ALA A 219 -3.76 5.01 7.26
CA ALA A 219 -3.08 6.13 6.61
C ALA A 219 -2.76 7.23 7.62
N THR A 220 -1.72 8.01 7.32
CA THR A 220 -1.33 9.17 8.10
C THR A 220 -2.34 10.30 7.88
N GLU A 221 -2.99 10.76 8.96
CA GLU A 221 -3.99 11.81 8.91
C GLU A 221 -3.35 13.20 8.83
N ASP A 222 -4.00 14.14 8.15
CA ASP A 222 -3.58 15.55 8.05
C ASP A 222 -3.79 16.30 9.38
N THR A 223 -2.94 15.98 10.34
CA THR A 223 -2.86 16.58 11.68
C THR A 223 -1.46 17.10 11.94
N VAL A 224 -1.25 17.78 13.07
CA VAL A 224 0.10 18.27 13.45
C VAL A 224 1.07 17.09 13.61
N SER A 225 0.64 16.01 14.29
CA SER A 225 1.44 14.80 14.43
C SER A 225 1.68 14.11 13.07
N GLY A 226 0.66 14.07 12.21
CA GLY A 226 0.76 13.54 10.85
C GLY A 226 1.76 14.33 9.99
N ALA A 227 1.80 15.65 10.13
CA ALA A 227 2.80 16.49 9.44
C ALA A 227 4.23 16.15 9.87
N PHE A 228 4.45 15.85 11.15
CA PHE A 228 5.75 15.38 11.64
C PHE A 228 6.13 14.01 11.07
N VAL A 229 5.18 13.06 11.09
CA VAL A 229 5.35 11.72 10.49
C VAL A 229 5.65 11.84 9.00
N SER A 230 4.84 12.61 8.26
CA SER A 230 5.00 12.87 6.83
C SER A 230 6.40 13.36 6.46
N ARG A 231 6.96 14.27 7.27
CA ARG A 231 8.32 14.78 7.06
C ARG A 231 9.39 13.71 7.29
N THR A 232 9.21 12.89 8.32
CA THR A 232 10.17 11.84 8.68
C THR A 232 10.19 10.72 7.64
N TRP A 233 9.02 10.31 7.18
CA TRP A 233 8.83 9.19 6.26
C TRP A 233 8.68 9.60 4.78
N ARG A 234 8.76 10.90 4.49
CA ARG A 234 8.59 11.46 3.15
C ARG A 234 7.30 10.99 2.46
N CYS A 235 6.22 10.92 3.20
CA CYS A 235 4.93 10.50 2.72
C CYS A 235 3.90 11.64 2.77
N ARG A 236 2.78 11.51 2.07
CA ARG A 236 1.70 12.48 2.14
C ARG A 236 0.80 12.20 3.35
N THR A 237 -0.02 13.18 3.70
CA THR A 237 -1.09 13.03 4.68
C THR A 237 -2.43 13.11 3.99
N TYR A 238 -3.45 12.45 4.56
CA TYR A 238 -4.82 12.47 4.06
C TYR A 238 -5.75 13.15 5.07
N ASN A 239 -6.76 13.85 4.58
CA ASN A 239 -7.95 14.09 5.38
C ASN A 239 -8.93 12.92 5.20
N ARG A 240 -9.84 12.73 6.18
CA ARG A 240 -10.76 11.58 6.19
C ARG A 240 -11.71 11.58 5.00
N SER A 241 -12.25 12.74 4.62
CA SER A 241 -13.19 12.85 3.50
C SER A 241 -12.51 12.58 2.16
N GLU A 242 -11.27 13.02 1.98
CA GLU A 242 -10.49 12.73 0.78
C GLU A 242 -10.25 11.23 0.62
N LEU A 243 -9.80 10.57 1.70
CA LEU A 243 -9.54 9.14 1.65
C LEU A 243 -10.83 8.32 1.51
N GLN A 244 -11.89 8.73 2.19
CA GLN A 244 -13.20 8.09 2.06
C GLN A 244 -13.69 8.13 0.62
N HIS A 245 -13.66 9.31 0.00
CA HIS A 245 -14.07 9.47 -1.40
C HIS A 245 -13.23 8.61 -2.35
N ALA A 246 -11.90 8.55 -2.14
CA ALA A 246 -11.03 7.69 -2.94
C ALA A 246 -11.33 6.19 -2.75
N CYS A 247 -11.73 5.77 -1.55
CA CYS A 247 -12.18 4.40 -1.29
C CYS A 247 -13.52 4.11 -1.98
N ASP A 248 -14.48 5.03 -1.89
CA ASP A 248 -15.80 4.89 -2.52
C ASP A 248 -15.66 4.76 -4.05
N GLU A 249 -14.83 5.62 -4.69
CA GLU A 249 -14.51 5.54 -6.13
C GLU A 249 -13.80 4.22 -6.53
N ALA A 250 -13.15 3.56 -5.58
CA ALA A 250 -12.47 2.28 -5.80
C ALA A 250 -13.36 1.06 -5.50
N GLY A 251 -14.64 1.25 -5.19
CA GLY A 251 -15.55 0.16 -4.81
C GLY A 251 -15.28 -0.44 -3.43
N LEU A 252 -14.64 0.35 -2.54
CA LEU A 252 -14.27 -0.02 -1.18
C LEU A 252 -14.88 0.95 -0.16
N PRO A 253 -16.22 1.09 -0.08
CA PRO A 253 -16.84 1.98 0.88
C PRO A 253 -16.46 1.62 2.32
N TRP A 254 -16.34 2.65 3.15
CA TRP A 254 -16.05 2.46 4.56
C TRP A 254 -17.25 1.84 5.28
N LYS A 255 -17.03 0.68 5.90
CA LYS A 255 -17.97 0.08 6.84
C LYS A 255 -17.89 0.75 8.20
N ALA A 256 -16.67 0.97 8.69
CA ALA A 256 -16.43 1.51 10.02
C ALA A 256 -15.11 2.30 10.09
N GLN A 257 -15.16 3.42 10.80
CA GLN A 257 -13.98 4.09 11.32
C GLN A 257 -13.56 3.39 12.61
N LEU A 258 -12.38 2.82 12.64
CA LEU A 258 -11.82 2.18 13.81
C LEU A 258 -10.91 3.14 14.60
N TRP A 259 -10.63 2.78 15.85
CA TRP A 259 -9.75 3.54 16.72
C TRP A 259 -8.88 2.57 17.52
N PHE A 260 -7.61 2.90 17.69
CA PHE A 260 -6.70 2.07 18.45
C PHE A 260 -7.20 1.86 19.89
N THR A 261 -7.51 2.96 20.60
CA THR A 261 -8.03 2.93 21.96
C THR A 261 -9.14 3.97 22.14
N PRO A 262 -9.92 3.94 23.24
CA PRO A 262 -10.89 5.00 23.56
C PRO A 262 -10.26 6.40 23.65
N VAL A 263 -9.01 6.48 24.14
CA VAL A 263 -8.26 7.75 24.21
C VAL A 263 -8.00 8.31 22.80
N HIS A 264 -7.58 7.46 21.87
CA HIS A 264 -7.39 7.86 20.46
C HIS A 264 -8.70 8.32 19.83
N ARG A 265 -9.83 7.68 20.19
CA ARG A 265 -11.17 8.09 19.74
C ARG A 265 -11.54 9.46 20.27
N PHE A 266 -11.35 9.70 21.57
CA PHE A 266 -11.71 10.95 22.23
C PHE A 266 -10.92 12.14 21.65
N PHE A 267 -9.61 12.01 21.52
CA PHE A 267 -8.74 13.06 20.98
C PHE A 267 -8.65 13.05 19.44
N LYS A 268 -9.32 12.12 18.75
CA LYS A 268 -9.23 11.93 17.30
C LYS A 268 -7.78 11.84 16.80
N MET A 269 -6.98 11.03 17.49
CA MET A 269 -5.56 10.84 17.25
C MET A 269 -5.29 9.46 16.62
N GLY A 270 -4.05 9.25 16.14
CA GLY A 270 -3.58 7.93 15.68
C GLY A 270 -3.72 7.69 14.19
N GLY A 271 -4.09 8.72 13.42
CA GLY A 271 -4.26 8.61 11.98
C GLY A 271 -5.63 8.07 11.58
N ILE A 272 -5.76 7.69 10.31
CA ILE A 272 -6.98 7.12 9.73
C ILE A 272 -6.84 5.61 9.79
N LEU A 273 -7.77 4.95 10.47
CA LEU A 273 -7.85 3.49 10.56
C LEU A 273 -9.29 3.09 10.21
N VAL A 274 -9.47 2.38 9.10
CA VAL A 274 -10.80 2.07 8.59
C VAL A 274 -10.93 0.61 8.16
N GLU A 275 -12.12 0.07 8.39
CA GLU A 275 -12.60 -1.14 7.76
C GLU A 275 -13.42 -0.74 6.53
N ALA A 276 -12.98 -1.19 5.35
CA ALA A 276 -13.72 -1.07 4.10
C ALA A 276 -14.22 -2.46 3.65
N ILE A 277 -15.30 -2.50 2.89
CA ILE A 277 -15.87 -3.74 2.34
C ILE A 277 -15.96 -3.60 0.84
N LYS A 278 -15.48 -4.62 0.10
CA LYS A 278 -15.73 -4.66 -1.34
C LYS A 278 -17.21 -4.81 -1.62
N GLN A 279 -17.76 -3.92 -2.44
CA GLN A 279 -19.14 -4.00 -2.90
C GLN A 279 -19.40 -5.33 -3.64
N VAL A 280 -20.60 -5.86 -3.45
CA VAL A 280 -21.14 -6.98 -4.22
C VAL A 280 -21.86 -6.33 -5.40
N GLU A 281 -21.30 -6.48 -6.59
CA GLU A 281 -21.96 -6.07 -7.83
C GLU A 281 -23.13 -7.01 -8.15
#